data_3844d2cb0c812524c77b3eb0e202b998
#
_entry.id   3844d2cb0c812524c77b3eb0e202b998
#
_cell.length_a   1.000
_cell.length_b   1.000
_cell.length_c   1.000
_cell.angle_alpha   90.00
_cell.angle_beta   90.00
_cell.angle_gamma   90.00
#
_symmetry.space_group_name_H-M   'P 1'
#
loop_
_entity.id
_entity.type
_entity.pdbx_description
1 polymer ?
#
loop_
_entity_poly.entity_id
_entity_poly.type
_entity_poly.pdbx_seq_one_letter_code
_entity_poly.pdbx_strand_id
1 'polypeptide(L)'
;MGKNRLDLSALDLKLLAMAAMLVDHMGYLLFPTAMWMRYVGRLAFPIFAFQIAEGWYRTHDREKYTLRLLICAVVSEVPFDLAFSGTPVDAGYQNVLWTFFIAAAALWAADALQERLRLPLPLAALPAAGAGYLLGEWMQADYFGPGVLTVLVFALCRQWHIGRL
;
A
#
# COMPACT_ATOMS: atom_id res chain seq x y z
N MET A 1 -37.29 -4.78 -9.89
CA MET A 1 -36.62 -3.60 -9.34
C MET A 1 -35.11 -3.81 -9.45
N GLY A 2 -34.46 -3.06 -10.33
CA GLY A 2 -33.11 -3.34 -10.79
C GLY A 2 -32.07 -3.10 -9.71
N LYS A 3 -31.21 -4.09 -9.50
CA LYS A 3 -29.91 -3.93 -8.84
C LYS A 3 -28.95 -3.21 -9.80
N ASN A 4 -29.02 -1.87 -9.84
CA ASN A 4 -27.91 -1.07 -10.37
C ASN A 4 -26.91 -0.81 -9.25
N ARG A 5 -26.29 -1.87 -8.74
CA ARG A 5 -25.03 -1.75 -8.02
C ARG A 5 -23.94 -2.18 -9.00
N LEU A 6 -23.01 -1.31 -9.26
CA LEU A 6 -21.73 -1.67 -9.87
C LEU A 6 -21.01 -2.56 -8.84
N ASP A 7 -21.30 -3.86 -8.86
CA ASP A 7 -20.60 -4.85 -8.02
C ASP A 7 -19.22 -5.06 -8.62
N LEU A 8 -18.30 -4.10 -8.37
CA LEU A 8 -16.91 -4.20 -8.78
C LEU A 8 -16.24 -5.33 -7.99
N SER A 9 -15.71 -6.30 -8.70
CA SER A 9 -14.90 -7.35 -8.08
C SER A 9 -13.53 -6.81 -7.61
N ALA A 10 -12.86 -7.54 -6.74
CA ALA A 10 -11.50 -7.20 -6.34
C ALA A 10 -10.53 -7.17 -7.54
N LEU A 11 -10.81 -7.97 -8.58
CA LEU A 11 -10.05 -7.96 -9.82
C LEU A 11 -10.29 -6.68 -10.61
N ASP A 12 -11.55 -6.24 -10.74
CA ASP A 12 -11.89 -5.01 -11.47
C ASP A 12 -11.23 -3.79 -10.83
N LEU A 13 -11.25 -3.70 -9.49
CA LEU A 13 -10.55 -2.65 -8.74
C LEU A 13 -9.04 -2.70 -8.98
N LYS A 14 -8.44 -3.90 -9.02
CA LYS A 14 -7.01 -4.05 -9.30
C LYS A 14 -6.67 -3.58 -10.72
N LEU A 15 -7.45 -3.98 -11.70
CA LEU A 15 -7.23 -3.59 -13.10
C LEU A 15 -7.39 -2.07 -13.27
N LEU A 16 -8.39 -1.48 -12.63
CA LEU A 16 -8.60 -0.04 -12.63
C LEU A 16 -7.41 0.71 -12.03
N ALA A 17 -6.92 0.24 -10.87
CA ALA A 17 -5.76 0.84 -10.21
C ALA A 17 -4.48 0.68 -11.04
N MET A 18 -4.28 -0.48 -11.69
CA MET A 18 -3.14 -0.69 -12.60
C MET A 18 -3.21 0.23 -13.82
N ALA A 19 -4.40 0.42 -14.41
CA ALA A 19 -4.59 1.34 -15.53
C ALA A 19 -4.32 2.80 -15.10
N ALA A 20 -4.81 3.22 -13.94
CA ALA A 20 -4.55 4.55 -13.39
C ALA A 20 -3.05 4.76 -13.12
N MET A 21 -2.36 3.76 -12.55
CA MET A 21 -0.90 3.81 -12.33
C MET A 21 -0.13 3.90 -13.65
N LEU A 22 -0.55 3.16 -14.68
CA LEU A 22 0.07 3.27 -16.02
C LEU A 22 -0.06 4.68 -16.57
N VAL A 23 -1.25 5.29 -16.45
CA VAL A 23 -1.48 6.69 -16.87
C VAL A 23 -0.56 7.65 -16.09
N ASP A 24 -0.37 7.44 -14.79
CA ASP A 24 0.56 8.23 -13.96
C ASP A 24 2.00 8.17 -14.50
N HIS A 25 2.51 6.96 -14.71
CA HIS A 25 3.87 6.74 -15.20
C HIS A 25 4.06 7.33 -16.61
N MET A 26 3.09 7.12 -17.51
CA MET A 26 3.12 7.75 -18.83
C MET A 26 3.14 9.28 -18.74
N GLY A 27 2.32 9.85 -17.84
CA GLY A 27 2.29 11.29 -17.58
C GLY A 27 3.63 11.81 -17.08
N TYR A 28 4.27 11.08 -16.18
CA TYR A 28 5.58 11.48 -15.65
C TYR A 28 6.70 11.38 -16.71
N LEU A 29 6.77 10.24 -17.42
CA LEU A 29 7.90 9.92 -18.28
C LEU A 29 7.78 10.52 -19.69
N LEU A 30 6.56 10.55 -20.26
CA LEU A 30 6.36 10.89 -21.68
C LEU A 30 5.64 12.24 -21.86
N PHE A 31 4.80 12.64 -20.91
CA PHE A 31 3.95 13.83 -21.04
C PHE A 31 4.01 14.71 -19.78
N PRO A 32 5.19 15.27 -19.41
CA PRO A 32 5.37 15.98 -18.12
C PRO A 32 4.48 17.24 -17.99
N THR A 33 3.97 17.79 -19.08
CA THR A 33 3.07 18.92 -19.09
C THR A 33 1.60 18.51 -18.88
N ALA A 34 1.25 17.23 -19.04
CA ALA A 34 -0.11 16.71 -18.91
C ALA A 34 -0.46 16.38 -17.44
N MET A 35 -0.55 17.40 -16.59
CA MET A 35 -0.78 17.24 -15.14
C MET A 35 -2.02 16.41 -14.80
N TRP A 36 -3.06 16.41 -15.67
CA TRP A 36 -4.27 15.61 -15.45
C TRP A 36 -3.96 14.10 -15.35
N MET A 37 -2.93 13.61 -16.06
CA MET A 37 -2.50 12.21 -15.98
C MET A 37 -1.97 11.87 -14.57
N ARG A 38 -1.27 12.81 -13.95
CA ARG A 38 -0.80 12.68 -12.56
C ARG A 38 -1.98 12.64 -11.58
N TYR A 39 -3.00 13.46 -11.78
CA TYR A 39 -4.19 13.45 -10.92
C TYR A 39 -4.98 12.14 -11.03
N VAL A 40 -5.16 11.63 -12.26
CA VAL A 40 -5.79 10.31 -12.47
C VAL A 40 -4.96 9.21 -11.83
N GLY A 41 -3.65 9.25 -11.99
CA GLY A 41 -2.73 8.27 -11.45
C GLY A 41 -2.74 8.19 -9.92
N ARG A 42 -2.88 9.33 -9.24
CA ARG A 42 -2.98 9.38 -7.77
C ARG A 42 -4.14 8.59 -7.19
N LEU A 43 -5.18 8.30 -7.97
CA LEU A 43 -6.29 7.44 -7.54
C LEU A 43 -5.89 5.97 -7.41
N ALA A 44 -4.80 5.54 -8.04
CA ALA A 44 -4.31 4.17 -7.94
C ALA A 44 -3.91 3.80 -6.50
N PHE A 45 -3.22 4.72 -5.81
CA PHE A 45 -2.68 4.46 -4.49
C PHE A 45 -3.75 4.09 -3.44
N PRO A 46 -4.82 4.86 -3.20
CA PRO A 46 -5.83 4.49 -2.21
C PRO A 46 -6.55 3.19 -2.56
N ILE A 47 -6.71 2.87 -3.85
CA ILE A 47 -7.31 1.60 -4.26
C ILE A 47 -6.38 0.43 -3.90
N PHE A 48 -5.09 0.53 -4.18
CA PHE A 48 -4.13 -0.50 -3.79
C PHE A 48 -3.98 -0.57 -2.27
N ALA A 49 -3.90 0.55 -1.56
CA ALA A 49 -3.81 0.59 -0.10
C ALA A 49 -5.00 -0.14 0.55
N PHE A 50 -6.22 0.09 0.04
CA PHE A 50 -7.41 -0.66 0.46
C PHE A 50 -7.27 -2.16 0.17
N GLN A 51 -6.78 -2.55 -1.01
CA GLN A 51 -6.60 -3.96 -1.37
C GLN A 51 -5.52 -4.64 -0.53
N ILE A 52 -4.45 -3.94 -0.14
CA ILE A 52 -3.44 -4.46 0.78
C ILE A 52 -4.06 -4.72 2.15
N ALA A 53 -4.85 -3.79 2.68
CA ALA A 53 -5.56 -3.98 3.94
C ALA A 53 -6.55 -5.17 3.87
N GLU A 54 -7.34 -5.28 2.79
CA GLU A 54 -8.22 -6.42 2.55
C GLU A 54 -7.46 -7.74 2.42
N GLY A 55 -6.34 -7.74 1.69
CA GLY A 55 -5.46 -8.89 1.53
C GLY A 55 -4.91 -9.39 2.85
N TRP A 56 -4.53 -8.48 3.76
CA TRP A 56 -4.06 -8.79 5.10
C TRP A 56 -5.05 -9.64 5.90
N TYR A 57 -6.33 -9.29 5.87
CA TYR A 57 -7.37 -10.03 6.60
C TYR A 57 -7.86 -11.29 5.90
N ARG A 58 -7.66 -11.38 4.58
CA ARG A 58 -8.07 -12.56 3.80
C ARG A 58 -6.97 -13.61 3.68
N THR A 59 -5.70 -13.24 3.93
CA THR A 59 -4.59 -14.19 3.85
C THR A 59 -4.61 -15.15 5.03
N HIS A 60 -4.36 -16.44 4.73
CA HIS A 60 -4.18 -17.44 5.77
C HIS A 60 -2.77 -17.40 6.38
N ASP A 61 -1.77 -16.94 5.61
CA ASP A 61 -0.37 -16.91 5.98
C ASP A 61 0.17 -15.48 5.80
N ARG A 62 0.22 -14.74 6.91
CA ARG A 62 0.63 -13.33 6.95
C ARG A 62 2.13 -13.15 6.67
N GLU A 63 2.93 -14.12 7.07
CA GLU A 63 4.37 -14.12 6.82
C GLU A 63 4.64 -14.21 5.32
N LYS A 64 4.06 -15.21 4.65
CA LYS A 64 4.19 -15.34 3.20
C LYS A 64 3.60 -14.15 2.44
N TYR A 65 2.52 -13.56 2.95
CA TYR A 65 1.94 -12.35 2.34
C TYR A 65 2.94 -11.19 2.38
N THR A 66 3.51 -10.92 3.55
CA THR A 66 4.52 -9.86 3.74
C THR A 66 5.78 -10.14 2.92
N LEU A 67 6.25 -11.40 2.90
CA LEU A 67 7.41 -11.79 2.09
C LEU A 67 7.18 -11.59 0.59
N ARG A 68 5.98 -11.89 0.08
CA ARG A 68 5.64 -11.63 -1.33
C ARG A 68 5.71 -10.16 -1.67
N LEU A 69 5.22 -9.28 -0.78
CA LEU A 69 5.32 -7.84 -0.97
C LEU A 69 6.78 -7.38 -0.99
N LEU A 70 7.62 -7.91 -0.10
CA LEU A 70 9.06 -7.63 -0.08
C LEU A 70 9.73 -8.07 -1.39
N ILE A 71 9.49 -9.30 -1.83
CA ILE A 71 10.07 -9.81 -3.09
C ILE A 71 9.62 -8.94 -4.27
N CYS A 72 8.33 -8.60 -4.33
CA CYS A 72 7.82 -7.72 -5.37
C CYS A 72 8.45 -6.32 -5.31
N ALA A 73 8.64 -5.75 -4.11
CA ALA A 73 9.30 -4.45 -3.94
C ALA A 73 10.73 -4.48 -4.50
N VAL A 74 11.53 -5.47 -4.08
CA VAL A 74 12.92 -5.63 -4.53
C VAL A 74 13.02 -5.86 -6.04
N VAL A 75 12.20 -6.76 -6.59
CA VAL A 75 12.23 -7.07 -8.04
C VAL A 75 11.78 -5.87 -8.88
N SER A 76 10.84 -5.08 -8.37
CA SER A 76 10.32 -3.90 -9.07
C SER A 76 11.23 -2.68 -8.97
N GLU A 77 12.23 -2.68 -8.08
CA GLU A 77 13.12 -1.54 -7.89
C GLU A 77 13.95 -1.28 -9.15
N VAL A 78 14.58 -2.30 -9.71
CA VAL A 78 15.44 -2.13 -10.89
C VAL A 78 14.68 -1.50 -12.08
N PRO A 79 13.52 -2.00 -12.53
CA PRO A 79 12.79 -1.34 -13.61
C PRO A 79 12.24 0.04 -13.21
N PHE A 80 11.92 0.26 -11.93
CA PHE A 80 11.48 1.55 -11.43
C PHE A 80 12.63 2.57 -11.50
N ASP A 81 13.80 2.26 -10.97
CA ASP A 81 14.97 3.13 -10.96
C ASP A 81 15.43 3.46 -12.38
N LEU A 82 15.48 2.47 -13.27
CA LEU A 82 15.79 2.69 -14.68
C LEU A 82 14.84 3.67 -15.35
N ALA A 83 13.54 3.59 -15.02
CA ALA A 83 12.53 4.45 -15.62
C ALA A 83 12.56 5.88 -15.07
N PHE A 84 12.81 6.05 -13.77
CA PHE A 84 12.67 7.35 -13.09
C PHE A 84 13.99 8.08 -12.84
N SER A 85 15.09 7.35 -12.62
CA SER A 85 16.43 7.90 -12.35
C SER A 85 17.42 7.69 -13.49
N GLY A 86 17.11 6.75 -14.41
CA GLY A 86 18.04 6.38 -15.50
C GLY A 86 19.21 5.51 -15.02
N THR A 87 19.22 5.07 -13.77
CA THR A 87 20.24 4.19 -13.17
C THR A 87 19.59 2.89 -12.70
N PRO A 88 20.29 1.75 -12.69
CA PRO A 88 19.71 0.48 -12.27
C PRO A 88 19.45 0.37 -10.76
N VAL A 89 20.05 1.25 -9.96
CA VAL A 89 19.90 1.34 -8.50
C VAL A 89 19.96 2.80 -8.08
N ASP A 90 18.89 3.27 -7.44
CA ASP A 90 18.81 4.60 -6.82
C ASP A 90 18.28 4.46 -5.39
N ALA A 91 19.13 4.76 -4.42
CA ALA A 91 18.75 4.70 -3.01
C ALA A 91 17.94 5.93 -2.55
N GLY A 92 17.75 6.93 -3.39
CA GLY A 92 17.14 8.21 -3.02
C GLY A 92 15.61 8.19 -3.02
N TYR A 93 14.98 7.26 -3.72
CA TYR A 93 13.52 7.17 -3.78
C TYR A 93 13.08 5.75 -4.18
N GLN A 94 12.24 5.13 -3.36
CA GLN A 94 11.85 3.73 -3.52
C GLN A 94 10.43 3.61 -4.07
N ASN A 95 10.15 2.52 -4.81
CA ASN A 95 8.84 2.27 -5.39
C ASN A 95 7.74 2.04 -4.32
N VAL A 96 6.47 2.17 -4.72
CA VAL A 96 5.30 2.07 -3.83
C VAL A 96 5.13 0.72 -3.13
N LEU A 97 5.71 -0.35 -3.66
CA LEU A 97 5.62 -1.67 -3.03
C LEU A 97 6.38 -1.73 -1.70
N TRP A 98 7.41 -0.90 -1.50
CA TRP A 98 8.05 -0.72 -0.21
C TRP A 98 7.09 -0.13 0.82
N THR A 99 6.29 0.87 0.44
CA THR A 99 5.23 1.41 1.30
C THR A 99 4.25 0.31 1.73
N PHE A 100 3.83 -0.55 0.81
CA PHE A 100 2.91 -1.65 1.10
C PHE A 100 3.57 -2.75 1.95
N PHE A 101 4.85 -3.06 1.71
CA PHE A 101 5.61 -3.99 2.53
C PHE A 101 5.75 -3.47 3.98
N ILE A 102 6.16 -2.19 4.15
CA ILE A 102 6.31 -1.56 5.47
C ILE A 102 4.97 -1.57 6.22
N ALA A 103 3.87 -1.25 5.52
CA ALA A 103 2.54 -1.27 6.10
C ALA A 103 2.11 -2.69 6.54
N ALA A 104 2.37 -3.72 5.73
CA ALA A 104 2.10 -5.10 6.10
C ALA A 104 2.95 -5.56 7.29
N ALA A 105 4.22 -5.18 7.34
CA ALA A 105 5.11 -5.46 8.47
C ALA A 105 4.63 -4.73 9.76
N ALA A 106 4.15 -3.50 9.63
CA ALA A 106 3.57 -2.76 10.75
C ALA A 106 2.27 -3.40 11.26
N LEU A 107 1.41 -3.90 10.38
CA LEU A 107 0.22 -4.68 10.77
C LEU A 107 0.62 -5.96 11.50
N TRP A 108 1.64 -6.66 11.02
CA TRP A 108 2.15 -7.85 11.69
C TRP A 108 2.71 -7.54 13.09
N ALA A 109 3.47 -6.46 13.20
CA ALA A 109 3.96 -5.99 14.50
C ALA A 109 2.82 -5.61 15.45
N ALA A 110 1.77 -4.95 14.96
CA ALA A 110 0.58 -4.61 15.75
C ALA A 110 -0.14 -5.85 16.27
N ASP A 111 -0.33 -6.87 15.42
CA ASP A 111 -0.94 -8.14 15.83
C ASP A 111 -0.09 -8.85 16.89
N ALA A 112 1.24 -8.91 16.70
CA ALA A 112 2.16 -9.51 17.67
C ALA A 112 2.17 -8.77 19.03
N LEU A 113 2.11 -7.43 19.00
CA LEU A 113 2.01 -6.61 20.21
C LEU A 113 0.66 -6.82 20.92
N GLN A 114 -0.43 -6.90 20.16
CA GLN A 114 -1.76 -7.19 20.69
C GLN A 114 -1.77 -8.52 21.45
N GLU A 115 -1.22 -9.57 20.85
CA GLU A 115 -1.17 -10.90 21.47
C GLU A 115 -0.27 -10.94 22.71
N ARG A 116 0.94 -10.37 22.61
CA ARG A 116 1.91 -10.38 23.72
C ARG A 116 1.49 -9.56 24.91
N LEU A 117 0.98 -8.35 24.66
CA LEU A 117 0.67 -7.37 25.71
C LEU A 117 -0.81 -7.42 26.14
N ARG A 118 -1.64 -8.21 25.44
CA ARG A 118 -3.11 -8.28 25.63
C ARG A 118 -3.78 -6.91 25.54
N LEU A 119 -3.24 -6.03 24.70
CA LEU A 119 -3.78 -4.70 24.48
C LEU A 119 -4.89 -4.74 23.42
N PRO A 120 -5.86 -3.82 23.48
CA PRO A 120 -6.77 -3.63 22.37
C PRO A 120 -6.00 -3.17 21.13
N LEU A 121 -6.40 -3.67 19.94
CA LEU A 121 -5.66 -3.44 18.69
C LEU A 121 -5.33 -1.96 18.42
N PRO A 122 -6.22 -0.97 18.64
CA PRO A 122 -5.87 0.43 18.42
C PRO A 122 -4.64 0.88 19.21
N LEU A 123 -4.48 0.40 20.45
CA LEU A 123 -3.31 0.73 21.29
C LEU A 123 -2.06 -0.01 20.86
N ALA A 124 -2.18 -1.27 20.42
CA ALA A 124 -1.07 -2.05 19.88
C ALA A 124 -0.60 -1.50 18.51
N ALA A 125 -1.52 -0.94 17.73
CA ALA A 125 -1.21 -0.36 16.43
C ALA A 125 -0.44 0.97 16.50
N LEU A 126 -0.56 1.75 17.57
CA LEU A 126 0.10 3.06 17.68
C LEU A 126 1.64 2.98 17.57
N PRO A 127 2.37 2.14 18.34
CA PRO A 127 3.82 2.05 18.20
C PRO A 127 4.23 1.46 16.85
N ALA A 128 3.47 0.49 16.31
CA ALA A 128 3.72 -0.08 14.99
C ALA A 128 3.50 0.95 13.87
N ALA A 129 2.46 1.79 14.00
CA ALA A 129 2.20 2.88 13.07
C ALA A 129 3.31 3.95 13.12
N GLY A 130 3.77 4.32 14.32
CA GLY A 130 4.88 5.25 14.49
C GLY A 130 6.18 4.72 13.87
N ALA A 131 6.53 3.46 14.12
CA ALA A 131 7.70 2.81 13.54
C ALA A 131 7.58 2.70 12.01
N GLY A 132 6.42 2.30 11.50
CA GLY A 132 6.15 2.21 10.07
C GLY A 132 6.20 3.57 9.38
N TYR A 133 5.67 4.61 10.00
CA TYR A 133 5.76 5.98 9.51
C TYR A 133 7.22 6.42 9.36
N LEU A 134 8.01 6.29 10.44
CA LEU A 134 9.43 6.68 10.45
C LEU A 134 10.25 5.89 9.44
N LEU A 135 9.96 4.59 9.28
CA LEU A 135 10.64 3.75 8.31
C LEU A 135 10.29 4.16 6.86
N GLY A 136 9.03 4.49 6.59
CA GLY A 136 8.59 5.00 5.28
C GLY A 136 9.27 6.33 4.90
N GLU A 137 9.43 7.23 5.88
CA GLU A 137 10.18 8.48 5.69
C GLU A 137 11.67 8.22 5.46
N TRP A 138 12.28 7.39 6.30
CA TRP A 138 13.71 7.11 6.22
C TRP A 138 14.11 6.41 4.92
N MET A 139 13.30 5.46 4.46
CA MET A 139 13.52 4.76 3.19
C MET A 139 13.13 5.59 1.97
N GLN A 140 12.50 6.73 2.16
CA GLN A 140 11.93 7.55 1.06
C GLN A 140 11.03 6.72 0.12
N ALA A 141 10.24 5.81 0.72
CA ALA A 141 9.29 5.00 -0.01
C ALA A 141 8.20 5.90 -0.63
N ASP A 142 7.72 5.55 -1.82
CA ASP A 142 6.65 6.32 -2.48
C ASP A 142 5.45 6.49 -1.52
N TYR A 143 4.91 7.71 -1.43
CA TYR A 143 3.95 8.15 -0.42
C TYR A 143 4.48 8.19 1.03
N PHE A 144 5.75 7.92 1.30
CA PHE A 144 6.41 8.08 2.61
C PHE A 144 5.64 7.47 3.79
N GLY A 145 5.80 8.04 4.99
CA GLY A 145 5.05 7.65 6.18
C GLY A 145 3.53 7.77 6.07
N PRO A 146 2.96 8.85 5.48
CA PRO A 146 1.52 8.95 5.24
C PRO A 146 0.94 7.80 4.41
N GLY A 147 1.70 7.27 3.46
CA GLY A 147 1.28 6.09 2.69
C GLY A 147 1.11 4.85 3.56
N VAL A 148 2.07 4.60 4.45
CA VAL A 148 1.99 3.51 5.43
C VAL A 148 0.77 3.67 6.34
N LEU A 149 0.55 4.88 6.88
CA LEU A 149 -0.61 5.16 7.73
C LEU A 149 -1.94 4.96 7.00
N THR A 150 -2.01 5.28 5.71
CA THR A 150 -3.23 5.09 4.93
C THR A 150 -3.66 3.61 4.90
N VAL A 151 -2.72 2.69 4.67
CA VAL A 151 -3.00 1.24 4.71
C VAL A 151 -3.45 0.80 6.11
N LEU A 152 -2.78 1.28 7.16
CA LEU A 152 -3.12 0.96 8.55
C LEU A 152 -4.52 1.47 8.91
N VAL A 153 -4.89 2.67 8.48
CA VAL A 153 -6.24 3.23 8.69
C VAL A 153 -7.29 2.36 8.00
N PHE A 154 -7.08 1.96 6.74
CA PHE A 154 -8.00 1.05 6.06
C PHE A 154 -8.15 -0.28 6.80
N ALA A 155 -7.05 -0.84 7.30
CA ALA A 155 -7.08 -2.08 8.07
C ALA A 155 -7.87 -1.93 9.38
N LEU A 156 -7.65 -0.86 10.16
CA LEU A 156 -8.36 -0.58 11.40
C LEU A 156 -9.85 -0.32 11.15
N CYS A 157 -10.19 0.47 10.14
CA CYS A 157 -11.59 0.74 9.77
C CYS A 157 -12.33 -0.54 9.38
N ARG A 158 -11.68 -1.44 8.64
CA ARG A 158 -12.26 -2.74 8.27
C ARG A 158 -12.57 -3.58 9.50
N GLN A 159 -11.64 -3.68 10.44
CA GLN A 159 -11.84 -4.46 11.65
C GLN A 159 -12.96 -3.89 12.52
N TRP A 160 -13.08 -2.57 12.62
CA TRP A 160 -14.17 -1.93 13.36
C TRP A 160 -15.54 -2.20 12.75
N HIS A 161 -15.62 -2.28 11.42
CA HIS A 161 -16.87 -2.54 10.72
C HIS A 161 -17.36 -3.99 10.94
N ILE A 162 -16.45 -4.95 10.92
CA ILE A 162 -16.75 -6.38 11.13
C ILE A 162 -17.06 -6.68 12.60
N GLY A 163 -16.44 -5.99 13.55
CA GLY A 163 -16.69 -6.18 14.99
C GLY A 163 -18.04 -5.63 15.47
N ARG A 164 -18.82 -4.98 14.58
CA ARG A 164 -20.16 -4.45 14.86
C ARG A 164 -21.31 -5.24 14.21
N LEU A 165 -20.99 -6.26 13.43
CA LEU A 165 -21.94 -7.20 12.81
C LEU A 165 -21.97 -8.50 13.57
#